data_bed50ec97efe07c0c1528f667e169f0e
#
_entry.id   bed50ec97efe07c0c1528f667e169f0e
#
_cell.length_a   1.000
_cell.length_b   1.000
_cell.length_c   1.000
_cell.angle_alpha   90.00
_cell.angle_beta   90.00
_cell.angle_gamma   90.00
#
_symmetry.space_group_name_H-M   'P 1'
#
loop_
_entity.id
_entity.type
_entity.pdbx_description
1 polymer ?
#
loop_
_entity_poly.entity_id
_entity_poly.type
_entity_poly.pdbx_seq_one_letter_code
_entity_poly.pdbx_strand_id
1 'polypeptide(L)'
;AQQRLVKHWYLGSADAIYQTINIIEDVQPDIVVIVGADHVYRMDFQQMVQQHIESGAEFTVAGIRQPISQSNQFGVIEVDPDHPNMIKSFQEKPQTTTGLPDDPNSILASMGNYVANTDALFAALSLDEKAEDTKHDMGGDIAPYFAARNEAGVYDFNSNEIPGATPTDHAYWRDVGTLKQFYDAHMDLISYVPEFNLYNTEWPIYTLSGNLPPAKFVHAGRDRLGHATDSIVSPGVIVSGGEVH
;
A
#
# COMPACT_ATOMS: atom_id res chain seq x y z
N ALA A 1 10.68 -1.66 -17.01
CA ALA A 1 9.41 -2.25 -17.38
C ALA A 1 9.57 -3.00 -18.72
N GLN A 2 9.08 -4.21 -18.80
CA GLN A 2 9.18 -5.02 -20.01
C GLN A 2 7.81 -5.09 -20.67
N GLN A 3 7.70 -4.51 -21.85
CA GLN A 3 6.54 -4.66 -22.73
C GLN A 3 6.63 -6.05 -23.38
N ARG A 4 5.79 -6.99 -22.94
CA ARG A 4 5.86 -8.37 -23.44
C ARG A 4 4.83 -8.67 -24.51
N LEU A 5 3.60 -8.14 -24.36
CA LEU A 5 2.49 -8.43 -25.26
C LEU A 5 2.29 -7.35 -26.32
N VAL A 6 2.51 -6.09 -25.98
CA VAL A 6 2.25 -4.93 -26.83
C VAL A 6 3.42 -3.93 -26.80
N LYS A 7 3.44 -2.99 -27.76
CA LYS A 7 4.52 -2.01 -27.91
C LYS A 7 4.19 -0.65 -27.28
N HIS A 8 3.35 -0.62 -26.27
CA HIS A 8 3.04 0.59 -25.52
C HIS A 8 3.39 0.44 -24.04
N TRP A 9 3.47 1.55 -23.35
CA TRP A 9 3.62 1.57 -21.89
C TRP A 9 2.36 1.03 -21.22
N TYR A 10 2.47 0.60 -19.97
CA TYR A 10 1.29 0.17 -19.20
C TYR A 10 0.22 1.26 -19.18
N LEU A 11 -1.02 0.90 -19.48
CA LEU A 11 -2.15 1.81 -19.52
C LEU A 11 -2.69 2.13 -18.14
N GLY A 12 -2.58 1.17 -17.21
CA GLY A 12 -2.98 1.28 -15.82
C GLY A 12 -2.39 0.15 -14.99
N SER A 13 -2.75 0.09 -13.71
CA SER A 13 -2.26 -0.92 -12.75
C SER A 13 -2.76 -2.33 -13.09
N ALA A 14 -3.96 -2.48 -13.62
CA ALA A 14 -4.50 -3.76 -14.08
C ALA A 14 -3.77 -4.26 -15.34
N ASP A 15 -3.50 -3.38 -16.31
CA ASP A 15 -2.74 -3.71 -17.51
C ASP A 15 -1.30 -4.13 -17.16
N ALA A 16 -0.68 -3.53 -16.15
CA ALA A 16 0.65 -3.93 -15.70
C ALA A 16 0.68 -5.39 -15.21
N ILE A 17 -0.37 -5.84 -14.51
CA ILE A 17 -0.50 -7.23 -14.07
C ILE A 17 -0.81 -8.13 -15.28
N TYR A 18 -1.75 -7.72 -16.14
CA TYR A 18 -2.10 -8.48 -17.33
C TYR A 18 -0.89 -8.74 -18.24
N GLN A 19 -0.08 -7.73 -18.52
CA GLN A 19 1.12 -7.88 -19.34
C GLN A 19 2.21 -8.76 -18.71
N THR A 20 2.13 -9.04 -17.41
CA THR A 20 3.07 -9.89 -16.67
C THR A 20 2.43 -11.18 -16.14
N ILE A 21 1.23 -11.51 -16.58
CA ILE A 21 0.43 -12.67 -16.13
C ILE A 21 1.20 -14.00 -16.23
N ASN A 22 2.05 -14.14 -17.26
CA ASN A 22 2.90 -15.31 -17.44
C ASN A 22 3.84 -15.60 -16.27
N ILE A 23 4.23 -14.58 -15.50
CA ILE A 23 5.07 -14.77 -14.29
C ILE A 23 4.25 -15.44 -13.19
N ILE A 24 2.97 -15.09 -13.10
CA ILE A 24 2.04 -15.70 -12.14
C ILE A 24 1.72 -17.14 -12.60
N GLU A 25 1.48 -17.34 -13.90
CA GLU A 25 1.26 -18.67 -14.50
C GLU A 25 2.44 -19.63 -14.28
N ASP A 26 3.67 -19.13 -14.36
CA ASP A 26 4.89 -19.96 -14.11
C ASP A 26 4.94 -20.48 -12.66
N VAL A 27 4.37 -19.75 -11.70
CA VAL A 27 4.32 -20.13 -10.27
C VAL A 27 3.07 -20.93 -9.92
N GLN A 28 1.97 -20.73 -10.66
CA GLN A 28 0.66 -21.37 -10.44
C GLN A 28 0.12 -21.25 -9.01
N PRO A 29 0.04 -20.03 -8.43
CA PRO A 29 -0.51 -19.86 -7.10
C PRO A 29 -2.04 -19.95 -7.14
N ASP A 30 -2.67 -20.40 -6.05
CA ASP A 30 -4.14 -20.33 -5.89
C ASP A 30 -4.60 -18.89 -5.61
N ILE A 31 -3.77 -18.13 -4.88
CA ILE A 31 -4.07 -16.77 -4.43
C ILE A 31 -2.91 -15.83 -4.77
N VAL A 32 -3.24 -14.63 -5.22
CA VAL A 32 -2.30 -13.54 -5.53
C VAL A 32 -2.52 -12.38 -4.58
N VAL A 33 -1.44 -11.89 -3.98
CA VAL A 33 -1.42 -10.62 -3.22
C VAL A 33 -0.86 -9.52 -4.09
N ILE A 34 -1.59 -8.42 -4.24
CA ILE A 34 -1.24 -7.26 -5.06
C ILE A 34 -1.06 -6.07 -4.14
N VAL A 35 0.09 -5.40 -4.25
CA VAL A 35 0.43 -4.26 -3.39
C VAL A 35 0.97 -3.09 -4.19
N GLY A 36 0.69 -1.88 -3.74
CA GLY A 36 1.33 -0.66 -4.25
C GLY A 36 2.79 -0.59 -3.79
N ALA A 37 3.64 0.03 -4.61
CA ALA A 37 5.08 0.15 -4.34
C ALA A 37 5.46 1.47 -3.64
N ASP A 38 4.53 2.40 -3.49
CA ASP A 38 4.73 3.77 -3.01
C ASP A 38 3.98 4.09 -1.69
N HIS A 39 3.55 3.07 -0.97
CA HIS A 39 2.90 3.22 0.33
C HIS A 39 3.85 2.88 1.47
N VAL A 40 3.81 3.68 2.53
CA VAL A 40 4.56 3.43 3.77
C VAL A 40 3.64 2.85 4.82
N TYR A 41 3.82 1.58 5.14
CA TYR A 41 3.05 0.85 6.14
C TYR A 41 3.76 -0.43 6.55
N ARG A 42 3.23 -1.10 7.56
CA ARG A 42 3.66 -2.43 7.97
C ARG A 42 2.42 -3.29 8.16
N MET A 43 2.42 -4.48 7.58
CA MET A 43 1.25 -5.36 7.56
C MET A 43 1.67 -6.83 7.60
N ASP A 44 0.92 -7.62 8.34
CA ASP A 44 0.93 -9.07 8.19
C ASP A 44 -0.14 -9.48 7.16
N PHE A 45 0.32 -9.76 5.95
CA PHE A 45 -0.56 -10.18 4.85
C PHE A 45 -1.22 -11.54 5.09
N GLN A 46 -0.67 -12.39 5.96
CA GLN A 46 -1.26 -13.68 6.27
C GLN A 46 -2.67 -13.51 6.87
N GLN A 47 -2.86 -12.50 7.72
CA GLN A 47 -4.17 -12.22 8.32
C GLN A 47 -5.21 -11.83 7.26
N MET A 48 -4.83 -11.00 6.27
CA MET A 48 -5.70 -10.63 5.17
C MET A 48 -6.02 -11.83 4.26
N VAL A 49 -5.03 -12.66 3.93
CA VAL A 49 -5.22 -13.88 3.14
C VAL A 49 -6.13 -14.88 3.86
N GLN A 50 -5.95 -15.04 5.16
CA GLN A 50 -6.79 -15.92 5.96
C GLN A 50 -8.26 -15.47 5.94
N GLN A 51 -8.51 -14.16 6.14
CA GLN A 51 -9.86 -13.61 6.07
C GLN A 51 -10.46 -13.73 4.65
N HIS A 52 -9.65 -13.55 3.60
CA HIS A 52 -10.07 -13.75 2.22
C HIS A 52 -10.60 -15.17 2.00
N ILE A 53 -9.84 -16.16 2.43
CA ILE A 53 -10.24 -17.59 2.34
C ILE A 53 -11.53 -17.86 3.14
N GLU A 54 -11.61 -17.35 4.37
CA GLU A 54 -12.76 -17.57 5.26
C GLU A 54 -14.04 -16.87 4.76
N SER A 55 -13.91 -15.70 4.12
CA SER A 55 -15.06 -14.98 3.56
C SER A 55 -15.64 -15.63 2.30
N GLY A 56 -14.84 -16.42 1.59
CA GLY A 56 -15.19 -16.98 0.30
C GLY A 56 -15.30 -15.96 -0.82
N ALA A 57 -14.76 -14.75 -0.64
CA ALA A 57 -14.69 -13.74 -1.67
C ALA A 57 -13.71 -14.14 -2.77
N GLU A 58 -13.95 -13.69 -4.00
CA GLU A 58 -13.00 -13.86 -5.11
C GLU A 58 -11.91 -12.79 -5.13
N PHE A 59 -12.22 -11.64 -4.53
CA PHE A 59 -11.35 -10.47 -4.50
C PHE A 59 -11.53 -9.73 -3.17
N THR A 60 -10.48 -9.43 -2.44
CA THR A 60 -10.54 -8.71 -1.17
C THR A 60 -9.70 -7.45 -1.22
N VAL A 61 -10.25 -6.34 -0.76
CA VAL A 61 -9.61 -5.03 -0.69
C VAL A 61 -9.25 -4.71 0.75
N ALA A 62 -8.01 -4.32 1.02
CA ALA A 62 -7.64 -3.75 2.30
C ALA A 62 -8.18 -2.30 2.40
N GLY A 63 -8.90 -2.02 3.47
CA GLY A 63 -9.47 -0.72 3.75
C GLY A 63 -8.91 -0.11 5.03
N ILE A 64 -8.78 1.20 5.05
CA ILE A 64 -8.36 1.99 6.21
C ILE A 64 -9.30 3.18 6.40
N ARG A 65 -9.53 3.57 7.65
CA ARG A 65 -10.34 4.76 7.94
C ARG A 65 -9.56 6.02 7.62
N GLN A 66 -10.18 6.91 6.84
CA GLN A 66 -9.63 8.21 6.45
C GLN A 66 -10.69 9.30 6.60
N PRO A 67 -10.30 10.57 6.80
CA PRO A 67 -11.25 11.68 6.82
C PRO A 67 -12.07 11.77 5.52
N ILE A 68 -13.38 12.01 5.62
CA ILE A 68 -14.28 12.13 4.47
C ILE A 68 -13.85 13.24 3.50
N SER A 69 -13.16 14.27 3.98
CA SER A 69 -12.61 15.35 3.16
C SER A 69 -11.55 14.89 2.15
N GLN A 70 -11.02 13.67 2.31
CA GLN A 70 -10.03 13.07 1.43
C GLN A 70 -10.63 12.05 0.45
N SER A 71 -11.95 11.92 0.38
CA SER A 71 -12.63 10.95 -0.49
C SER A 71 -12.21 11.00 -1.96
N ASN A 72 -11.88 12.19 -2.45
CA ASN A 72 -11.43 12.41 -3.83
C ASN A 72 -9.98 11.94 -4.11
N GLN A 73 -9.28 11.43 -3.11
CA GLN A 73 -7.90 10.91 -3.25
C GLN A 73 -7.87 9.38 -3.33
N PHE A 74 -8.89 8.69 -2.79
CA PHE A 74 -8.90 7.24 -2.61
C PHE A 74 -10.15 6.59 -3.21
N GLY A 75 -10.06 5.29 -3.47
CA GLY A 75 -11.23 4.45 -3.65
C GLY A 75 -11.99 4.35 -2.33
N VAL A 76 -13.29 4.60 -2.36
CA VAL A 76 -14.17 4.55 -1.18
C VAL A 76 -14.97 3.27 -1.18
N ILE A 77 -14.88 2.54 -0.07
CA ILE A 77 -15.53 1.25 0.16
C ILE A 77 -16.79 1.47 0.99
N GLU A 78 -17.93 1.03 0.47
CA GLU A 78 -19.16 0.87 1.24
C GLU A 78 -19.32 -0.60 1.61
N VAL A 79 -19.38 -0.89 2.91
CA VAL A 79 -19.51 -2.25 3.43
C VAL A 79 -20.97 -2.68 3.40
N ASP A 80 -21.23 -3.95 3.11
CA ASP A 80 -22.57 -4.53 3.20
C ASP A 80 -22.99 -4.64 4.68
N PRO A 81 -24.09 -3.99 5.11
CA PRO A 81 -24.52 -4.02 6.50
C PRO A 81 -24.95 -5.41 6.99
N ASP A 82 -25.39 -6.29 6.08
CA ASP A 82 -25.80 -7.65 6.40
C ASP A 82 -24.62 -8.63 6.37
N HIS A 83 -23.54 -8.28 5.65
CA HIS A 83 -22.33 -9.06 5.49
C HIS A 83 -21.07 -8.17 5.69
N PRO A 84 -20.63 -7.94 6.93
CA PRO A 84 -19.61 -6.92 7.25
C PRO A 84 -18.21 -7.16 6.67
N ASN A 85 -17.97 -8.35 6.10
CA ASN A 85 -16.73 -8.67 5.40
C ASN A 85 -16.86 -8.53 3.87
N MET A 86 -18.02 -8.07 3.37
CA MET A 86 -18.27 -7.92 1.93
C MET A 86 -18.47 -6.46 1.55
N ILE A 87 -18.03 -6.13 0.35
CA ILE A 87 -18.18 -4.79 -0.25
C ILE A 87 -19.54 -4.73 -0.94
N LYS A 88 -20.38 -3.77 -0.53
CA LYS A 88 -21.62 -3.43 -1.20
C LYS A 88 -21.40 -2.58 -2.44
N SER A 89 -20.53 -1.57 -2.32
CA SER A 89 -20.14 -0.72 -3.46
C SER A 89 -18.71 -0.21 -3.32
N PHE A 90 -18.06 0.04 -4.45
CA PHE A 90 -16.73 0.62 -4.53
C PHE A 90 -16.77 1.81 -5.50
N GLN A 91 -16.27 2.96 -5.05
CA GLN A 91 -16.26 4.20 -5.84
C GLN A 91 -14.84 4.77 -5.89
N GLU A 92 -14.27 4.85 -7.07
CA GLU A 92 -12.92 5.42 -7.25
C GLU A 92 -12.95 6.94 -7.21
N LYS A 93 -12.28 7.53 -6.24
CA LYS A 93 -12.05 8.97 -6.06
C LYS A 93 -13.31 9.83 -6.21
N PRO A 94 -14.40 9.52 -5.49
CA PRO A 94 -15.65 10.25 -5.62
C PRO A 94 -15.49 11.69 -5.10
N GLN A 95 -16.10 12.65 -5.80
CA GLN A 95 -16.11 14.06 -5.37
C GLN A 95 -16.98 14.28 -4.11
N THR A 96 -17.99 13.45 -3.93
CA THR A 96 -18.86 13.43 -2.76
C THR A 96 -19.19 11.99 -2.40
N THR A 97 -19.25 11.71 -1.10
CA THR A 97 -19.59 10.40 -0.58
C THR A 97 -20.29 10.52 0.77
N THR A 98 -20.87 9.43 1.25
CA THR A 98 -21.44 9.35 2.59
C THR A 98 -20.39 8.77 3.54
N GLY A 99 -20.30 9.31 4.74
CA GLY A 99 -19.42 8.79 5.78
C GLY A 99 -19.91 7.45 6.35
N LEU A 100 -19.06 6.86 7.18
CA LEU A 100 -19.36 5.58 7.82
C LEU A 100 -20.55 5.71 8.79
N PRO A 101 -21.35 4.65 8.98
CA PRO A 101 -22.51 4.69 9.87
C PRO A 101 -22.15 5.01 11.33
N ASP A 102 -20.99 4.59 11.81
CA ASP A 102 -20.47 4.82 13.15
C ASP A 102 -19.64 6.11 13.26
N ASP A 103 -19.13 6.65 12.17
CA ASP A 103 -18.42 7.93 12.10
C ASP A 103 -18.67 8.66 10.77
N PRO A 104 -19.66 9.58 10.73
CA PRO A 104 -20.01 10.30 9.51
C PRO A 104 -18.90 11.21 8.94
N ASN A 105 -17.83 11.48 9.69
CA ASN A 105 -16.70 12.28 9.25
C ASN A 105 -15.59 11.43 8.62
N SER A 106 -15.73 10.12 8.65
CA SER A 106 -14.74 9.18 8.11
C SER A 106 -15.33 8.34 6.97
N ILE A 107 -14.45 7.86 6.12
CA ILE A 107 -14.71 6.88 5.07
C ILE A 107 -13.83 5.65 5.30
N LEU A 108 -14.20 4.53 4.71
CA LEU A 108 -13.28 3.40 4.53
C LEU A 108 -12.61 3.54 3.16
N ALA A 109 -11.35 3.94 3.17
CA ALA A 109 -10.55 4.16 1.98
C ALA A 109 -9.80 2.89 1.59
N SER A 110 -9.76 2.58 0.31
CA SER A 110 -8.90 1.51 -0.22
C SER A 110 -7.43 1.87 -0.03
N MET A 111 -6.66 0.93 0.50
CA MET A 111 -5.20 1.06 0.61
C MET A 111 -4.46 0.74 -0.68
N GLY A 112 -5.16 0.29 -1.74
CA GLY A 112 -4.51 -0.20 -2.95
C GLY A 112 -3.84 -1.57 -2.78
N ASN A 113 -4.15 -2.27 -1.69
CA ASN A 113 -3.70 -3.63 -1.43
C ASN A 113 -4.86 -4.61 -1.64
N TYR A 114 -4.61 -5.66 -2.40
CA TYR A 114 -5.65 -6.62 -2.79
C TYR A 114 -5.17 -8.06 -2.59
N VAL A 115 -6.12 -8.93 -2.32
CA VAL A 115 -5.95 -10.39 -2.37
C VAL A 115 -6.99 -10.94 -3.34
N ALA A 116 -6.60 -11.81 -4.24
CA ALA A 116 -7.48 -12.36 -5.27
C ALA A 116 -7.25 -13.86 -5.49
N ASN A 117 -8.32 -14.59 -5.74
CA ASN A 117 -8.21 -15.92 -6.33
C ASN A 117 -7.66 -15.78 -7.75
N THR A 118 -6.64 -16.58 -8.08
CA THR A 118 -5.88 -16.43 -9.34
C THR A 118 -6.77 -16.53 -10.58
N ASP A 119 -7.64 -17.53 -10.63
CA ASP A 119 -8.53 -17.76 -11.79
C ASP A 119 -9.52 -16.60 -11.97
N ALA A 120 -10.10 -16.09 -10.89
CA ALA A 120 -11.02 -14.96 -10.91
C ALA A 120 -10.31 -13.68 -11.37
N LEU A 121 -9.10 -13.43 -10.85
CA LEU A 121 -8.27 -12.30 -11.26
C LEU A 121 -7.94 -12.36 -12.76
N PHE A 122 -7.52 -13.51 -13.27
CA PHE A 122 -7.19 -13.69 -14.69
C PHE A 122 -8.42 -13.48 -15.60
N ALA A 123 -9.58 -13.96 -15.18
CA ALA A 123 -10.83 -13.74 -15.90
C ALA A 123 -11.18 -12.25 -15.96
N ALA A 124 -11.08 -11.53 -14.82
CA ALA A 124 -11.36 -10.10 -14.74
C ALA A 124 -10.38 -9.27 -15.59
N LEU A 125 -9.08 -9.53 -15.49
CA LEU A 125 -8.04 -8.85 -16.27
C LEU A 125 -8.20 -9.09 -17.78
N SER A 126 -8.58 -10.31 -18.18
CA SER A 126 -8.82 -10.65 -19.60
C SER A 126 -10.07 -9.99 -20.17
N LEU A 127 -11.05 -9.67 -19.33
CA LEU A 127 -12.23 -8.89 -19.73
C LEU A 127 -11.89 -7.41 -19.85
N ASP A 128 -11.15 -6.88 -18.88
CA ASP A 128 -10.73 -5.48 -18.84
C ASP A 128 -9.83 -5.13 -20.01
N GLU A 129 -8.88 -6.00 -20.38
CA GLU A 129 -7.98 -5.80 -21.53
C GLU A 129 -8.74 -5.57 -22.85
N LYS A 130 -9.91 -6.22 -23.01
CA LYS A 130 -10.75 -6.14 -24.23
C LYS A 130 -11.73 -4.98 -24.20
N ALA A 131 -11.91 -4.35 -23.06
CA ALA A 131 -12.85 -3.25 -22.90
C ALA A 131 -12.27 -1.94 -23.44
N GLU A 132 -13.08 -1.19 -24.20
CA GLU A 132 -12.66 0.11 -24.77
C GLU A 132 -12.86 1.26 -23.78
N ASP A 133 -13.79 1.11 -22.83
CA ASP A 133 -14.23 2.15 -21.87
C ASP A 133 -13.66 1.86 -20.45
N THR A 134 -12.36 1.63 -20.36
CA THR A 134 -11.65 1.34 -19.11
C THR A 134 -10.36 2.15 -19.01
N LYS A 135 -9.86 2.34 -17.80
CA LYS A 135 -8.53 2.90 -17.53
C LYS A 135 -7.48 1.82 -17.26
N HIS A 136 -7.90 0.56 -17.29
CA HIS A 136 -7.09 -0.60 -16.96
C HIS A 136 -6.47 -0.48 -15.56
N ASP A 137 -7.28 -0.05 -14.58
CA ASP A 137 -6.86 0.26 -13.22
C ASP A 137 -7.48 -0.69 -12.20
N MET A 138 -6.68 -1.14 -11.22
CA MET A 138 -7.16 -2.08 -10.22
C MET A 138 -8.26 -1.48 -9.33
N GLY A 139 -8.12 -0.22 -8.93
CA GLY A 139 -9.11 0.48 -8.12
C GLY A 139 -10.29 0.99 -8.93
N GLY A 140 -10.03 1.51 -10.15
CA GLY A 140 -11.06 2.11 -11.00
C GLY A 140 -11.94 1.10 -11.75
N ASP A 141 -11.39 -0.06 -12.10
CA ASP A 141 -12.06 -1.00 -12.99
C ASP A 141 -12.25 -2.39 -12.36
N ILE A 142 -11.18 -2.98 -11.79
CA ILE A 142 -11.21 -4.35 -11.28
C ILE A 142 -11.96 -4.47 -9.94
N ALA A 143 -11.70 -3.60 -8.97
CA ALA A 143 -12.40 -3.64 -7.68
C ALA A 143 -13.91 -3.39 -7.83
N PRO A 144 -14.39 -2.40 -8.62
CA PRO A 144 -15.80 -2.23 -8.94
C PRO A 144 -16.42 -3.42 -9.67
N TYR A 145 -15.68 -4.09 -10.57
CA TYR A 145 -16.15 -5.30 -11.26
C TYR A 145 -16.54 -6.40 -10.25
N PHE A 146 -15.70 -6.70 -9.27
CA PHE A 146 -15.99 -7.70 -8.25
C PHE A 146 -17.07 -7.23 -7.28
N ALA A 147 -17.07 -5.94 -6.89
CA ALA A 147 -18.09 -5.38 -6.01
C ALA A 147 -19.50 -5.48 -6.63
N ALA A 148 -19.65 -5.15 -7.92
CA ALA A 148 -20.93 -5.24 -8.61
C ALA A 148 -21.48 -6.68 -8.73
N ARG A 149 -20.64 -7.69 -8.57
CA ARG A 149 -20.98 -9.10 -8.60
C ARG A 149 -21.21 -9.73 -7.22
N ASN A 150 -21.06 -8.94 -6.16
CA ASN A 150 -21.03 -9.41 -4.76
C ASN A 150 -19.93 -10.45 -4.51
N GLU A 151 -18.80 -10.32 -5.19
CA GLU A 151 -17.62 -11.20 -5.10
C GLU A 151 -16.45 -10.50 -4.41
N ALA A 152 -16.62 -9.23 -3.99
CA ALA A 152 -15.58 -8.44 -3.33
C ALA A 152 -15.73 -8.47 -1.81
N GLY A 153 -14.66 -8.87 -1.13
CA GLY A 153 -14.50 -8.78 0.32
C GLY A 153 -13.75 -7.50 0.73
N VAL A 154 -13.87 -7.14 2.00
CA VAL A 154 -13.10 -6.06 2.63
C VAL A 154 -12.34 -6.58 3.84
N TYR A 155 -11.09 -6.18 3.95
CA TYR A 155 -10.23 -6.39 5.12
C TYR A 155 -9.99 -5.06 5.82
N ASP A 156 -10.41 -4.93 7.09
CA ASP A 156 -10.14 -3.73 7.88
C ASP A 156 -8.69 -3.75 8.39
N PHE A 157 -7.84 -2.86 7.87
CA PHE A 157 -6.44 -2.76 8.27
C PHE A 157 -6.24 -2.43 9.75
N ASN A 158 -7.23 -1.80 10.40
CA ASN A 158 -7.16 -1.56 11.85
C ASN A 158 -7.19 -2.86 12.68
N SER A 159 -7.63 -3.97 12.10
CA SER A 159 -7.60 -5.29 12.75
C SER A 159 -6.28 -6.02 12.58
N ASN A 160 -5.35 -5.48 11.77
CA ASN A 160 -4.07 -6.13 11.52
C ASN A 160 -3.12 -5.95 12.69
N GLU A 161 -2.71 -7.05 13.29
CA GLU A 161 -1.80 -7.06 14.42
C GLU A 161 -0.40 -7.48 13.99
N ILE A 162 0.59 -6.71 14.42
CA ILE A 162 2.00 -6.92 14.09
C ILE A 162 2.79 -7.07 15.39
N PRO A 163 3.63 -8.11 15.51
CA PRO A 163 4.52 -8.24 16.66
C PRO A 163 5.39 -6.99 16.86
N GLY A 164 5.51 -6.53 18.10
CA GLY A 164 6.31 -5.36 18.45
C GLY A 164 5.72 -4.01 18.01
N ALA A 165 4.50 -3.97 17.49
CA ALA A 165 3.83 -2.71 17.19
C ALA A 165 3.53 -1.92 18.48
N THR A 166 3.67 -0.61 18.38
CA THR A 166 3.31 0.32 19.46
C THR A 166 1.92 0.91 19.19
N PRO A 167 1.23 1.49 20.19
CA PRO A 167 -0.05 2.16 19.93
C PRO A 167 0.03 3.30 18.91
N THR A 168 1.23 3.87 18.68
CA THR A 168 1.44 4.97 17.73
C THR A 168 1.61 4.49 16.29
N ASP A 169 2.22 3.32 16.06
CA ASP A 169 2.40 2.76 14.73
C ASP A 169 1.38 1.67 14.35
N HIS A 170 0.43 1.38 15.24
CA HIS A 170 -0.70 0.53 14.94
C HIS A 170 -1.55 1.15 13.82
N ALA A 171 -1.82 0.38 12.78
CA ALA A 171 -2.56 0.80 11.60
C ALA A 171 -1.98 2.07 10.90
N TYR A 172 -0.68 2.30 11.05
CA TYR A 172 -0.02 3.37 10.32
C TYR A 172 0.02 3.04 8.82
N TRP A 173 -0.52 3.96 8.03
CA TRP A 173 -0.45 3.89 6.58
C TRP A 173 -0.37 5.30 5.99
N ARG A 174 0.54 5.51 5.06
CA ARG A 174 0.65 6.75 4.28
C ARG A 174 0.87 6.42 2.81
N ASP A 175 0.04 7.02 1.98
CA ASP A 175 0.33 7.22 0.57
C ASP A 175 1.30 8.41 0.43
N VAL A 176 2.43 8.19 -0.24
CA VAL A 176 3.44 9.23 -0.48
C VAL A 176 3.38 9.76 -1.93
N GLY A 177 2.20 9.81 -2.50
CA GLY A 177 1.91 10.22 -3.87
C GLY A 177 2.20 11.69 -4.21
N THR A 178 2.53 12.54 -3.22
CA THR A 178 2.94 13.93 -3.43
C THR A 178 4.29 14.22 -2.78
N LEU A 179 5.04 15.23 -3.30
CA LEU A 179 6.31 15.65 -2.70
C LEU A 179 6.16 16.06 -1.23
N LYS A 180 5.02 16.66 -0.87
CA LYS A 180 4.75 17.03 0.51
C LYS A 180 4.58 15.80 1.40
N GLN A 181 3.76 14.83 0.98
CA GLN A 181 3.55 13.59 1.75
C GLN A 181 4.84 12.79 1.89
N PHE A 182 5.65 12.72 0.83
CA PHE A 182 6.97 12.11 0.86
C PHE A 182 7.90 12.80 1.87
N TYR A 183 7.95 14.13 1.86
CA TYR A 183 8.73 14.91 2.83
C TYR A 183 8.23 14.70 4.25
N ASP A 184 6.91 14.82 4.48
CA ASP A 184 6.31 14.65 5.81
C ASP A 184 6.59 13.25 6.39
N ALA A 185 6.57 12.20 5.56
CA ALA A 185 6.89 10.84 5.99
C ALA A 185 8.36 10.69 6.42
N HIS A 186 9.28 11.37 5.73
CA HIS A 186 10.70 11.39 6.13
C HIS A 186 10.93 12.18 7.43
N MET A 187 10.25 13.31 7.58
CA MET A 187 10.35 14.14 8.78
C MET A 187 9.74 13.45 10.02
N ASP A 188 8.72 12.60 9.82
CA ASP A 188 8.20 11.76 10.89
C ASP A 188 9.28 10.83 11.45
N LEU A 189 10.05 10.16 10.57
CA LEU A 189 11.06 9.19 10.99
C LEU A 189 12.17 9.76 11.88
N ILE A 190 12.45 11.06 11.77
CA ILE A 190 13.47 11.76 12.59
C ILE A 190 12.85 12.49 13.77
N SER A 191 11.54 12.46 13.95
CA SER A 191 10.88 13.06 15.11
C SER A 191 11.28 12.35 16.40
N TYR A 192 11.15 13.04 17.53
CA TYR A 192 11.50 12.47 18.85
C TYR A 192 10.66 11.23 19.19
N VAL A 193 9.40 11.23 18.80
CA VAL A 193 8.48 10.07 18.90
C VAL A 193 7.83 9.91 17.53
N PRO A 194 8.44 9.13 16.60
CA PRO A 194 7.88 8.91 15.29
C PRO A 194 6.59 8.10 15.36
N GLU A 195 5.65 8.40 14.47
CA GLU A 195 4.46 7.58 14.32
C GLU A 195 4.85 6.20 13.77
N PHE A 196 5.73 6.16 12.76
CA PHE A 196 6.23 4.91 12.17
C PHE A 196 7.55 4.47 12.82
N ASN A 197 7.50 3.33 13.53
CA ASN A 197 8.67 2.81 14.23
C ASN A 197 9.57 1.94 13.32
N LEU A 198 10.64 2.52 12.76
CA LEU A 198 11.63 1.77 11.97
C LEU A 198 12.39 0.71 12.78
N TYR A 199 12.44 0.85 14.11
CA TYR A 199 13.27 0.03 15.00
C TYR A 199 12.53 -1.18 15.58
N ASN A 200 11.34 -1.52 15.05
CA ASN A 200 10.65 -2.75 15.41
C ASN A 200 11.44 -3.96 14.88
N THR A 201 12.12 -4.68 15.76
CA THR A 201 12.92 -5.86 15.42
C THR A 201 12.12 -7.16 15.44
N GLU A 202 10.92 -7.17 15.99
CA GLU A 202 10.05 -8.35 16.00
C GLU A 202 9.33 -8.55 14.66
N TRP A 203 9.13 -7.45 13.89
CA TRP A 203 8.59 -7.46 12.52
C TRP A 203 9.41 -6.52 11.62
N PRO A 204 10.65 -6.90 11.27
CA PRO A 204 11.56 -6.02 10.55
C PRO A 204 11.14 -5.80 9.11
N ILE A 205 11.45 -4.62 8.57
CA ILE A 205 11.32 -4.34 7.14
C ILE A 205 12.55 -4.93 6.43
N TYR A 206 12.33 -5.91 5.57
CA TYR A 206 13.39 -6.48 4.75
C TYR A 206 13.68 -5.58 3.56
N THR A 207 14.96 -5.28 3.37
CA THR A 207 15.46 -4.51 2.23
C THR A 207 16.73 -5.16 1.70
N LEU A 208 17.17 -4.75 0.52
CA LEU A 208 18.48 -5.13 0.02
C LEU A 208 19.57 -4.45 0.88
N SER A 209 20.03 -5.14 1.91
CA SER A 209 21.13 -4.66 2.74
C SER A 209 22.46 -4.97 2.06
N GLY A 210 23.19 -3.92 1.65
CA GLY A 210 24.60 -4.05 1.28
C GLY A 210 25.47 -4.26 2.53
N ASN A 211 26.56 -5.02 2.39
CA ASN A 211 27.60 -5.10 3.45
C ASN A 211 28.40 -3.79 3.47
N LEU A 212 27.76 -2.69 3.86
CA LEU A 212 28.38 -1.39 3.95
C LEU A 212 28.93 -1.16 5.36
N PRO A 213 30.09 -0.47 5.50
CA PRO A 213 30.63 -0.11 6.81
C PRO A 213 29.69 0.89 7.51
N PRO A 214 29.81 1.06 8.83
CA PRO A 214 29.06 2.09 9.58
C PRO A 214 29.30 3.49 8.98
N ALA A 215 28.35 4.39 9.20
CA ALA A 215 28.49 5.80 8.82
C ALA A 215 29.73 6.40 9.50
N LYS A 216 30.48 7.23 8.76
CA LYS A 216 31.72 7.84 9.22
C LYS A 216 31.63 9.36 9.24
N PHE A 217 31.94 9.95 10.39
CA PHE A 217 32.05 11.39 10.59
C PHE A 217 33.51 11.77 10.70
N VAL A 218 34.00 12.64 9.81
CA VAL A 218 35.44 12.96 9.69
C VAL A 218 35.71 14.32 10.31
N HIS A 219 36.66 14.36 11.24
CA HIS A 219 37.21 15.58 11.83
C HIS A 219 38.55 15.89 11.18
N ALA A 220 38.57 16.79 10.21
CA ALA A 220 39.77 17.14 9.46
C ALA A 220 40.42 18.46 9.96
N GLY A 221 40.42 18.73 11.25
CA GLY A 221 40.95 19.95 11.87
C GLY A 221 39.89 20.76 12.62
N ARG A 222 40.28 21.92 13.16
CA ARG A 222 39.38 22.73 14.01
C ARG A 222 38.17 23.31 13.27
N ASP A 223 38.27 23.51 11.97
CA ASP A 223 37.29 24.23 11.15
C ASP A 223 36.54 23.29 10.17
N ARG A 224 36.77 21.99 10.26
CA ARG A 224 36.14 21.00 9.37
C ARG A 224 35.66 19.79 10.18
N LEU A 225 34.54 19.97 10.85
CA LEU A 225 33.85 18.90 11.57
C LEU A 225 32.72 18.38 10.69
N GLY A 226 32.72 17.06 10.45
CA GLY A 226 31.56 16.39 9.89
C GLY A 226 30.62 16.03 11.03
N HIS A 227 29.37 16.49 10.98
CA HIS A 227 28.35 16.13 11.97
C HIS A 227 26.95 16.05 11.35
N ALA A 228 26.04 15.40 12.07
CA ALA A 228 24.62 15.30 11.71
C ALA A 228 23.79 15.57 12.98
N THR A 229 22.70 16.31 12.80
CA THR A 229 21.69 16.57 13.81
C THR A 229 20.32 16.29 13.21
N ASP A 230 19.37 15.85 14.02
CA ASP A 230 18.00 15.57 13.59
C ASP A 230 17.92 14.74 12.29
N SER A 231 18.75 13.68 12.21
CA SER A 231 18.99 12.94 10.97
C SER A 231 19.12 11.44 11.22
N ILE A 232 18.67 10.64 10.26
CA ILE A 232 19.02 9.21 10.17
C ILE A 232 20.10 9.05 9.11
N VAL A 233 21.27 8.54 9.53
CA VAL A 233 22.42 8.37 8.63
C VAL A 233 22.68 6.90 8.37
N SER A 234 22.46 6.47 7.14
CA SER A 234 22.59 5.07 6.74
C SER A 234 24.04 4.58 6.69
N PRO A 235 24.29 3.27 6.79
CA PRO A 235 25.60 2.67 6.57
C PRO A 235 26.24 3.10 5.24
N GLY A 236 27.55 3.23 5.21
CA GLY A 236 28.33 3.62 4.02
C GLY A 236 28.42 5.12 3.76
N VAL A 237 27.68 5.96 4.49
CA VAL A 237 27.75 7.42 4.36
C VAL A 237 29.03 7.94 5.00
N ILE A 238 29.68 8.91 4.33
CA ILE A 238 30.83 9.65 4.89
C ILE A 238 30.48 11.13 4.91
N VAL A 239 30.42 11.71 6.11
CA VAL A 239 30.25 13.15 6.32
C VAL A 239 31.64 13.73 6.62
N SER A 240 32.22 14.45 5.66
CA SER A 240 33.59 14.98 5.75
C SER A 240 33.60 16.51 5.71
N GLY A 241 33.59 17.13 6.88
CA GLY A 241 33.65 18.57 7.04
C GLY A 241 32.39 19.28 6.52
N GLY A 242 31.24 18.63 6.57
CA GLY A 242 29.92 19.14 6.25
C GLY A 242 28.94 18.91 7.39
N GLU A 243 27.81 19.55 7.33
CA GLU A 243 26.71 19.47 8.27
C GLU A 243 25.50 18.86 7.58
N VAL A 244 24.83 17.92 8.25
CA VAL A 244 23.61 17.24 7.80
C VAL A 244 22.51 17.54 8.81
N HIS A 245 21.39 18.02 8.32
CA HIS A 245 20.19 18.33 9.09
C HIS A 245 18.97 17.64 8.50
#